data_549aea323d30fa2a2a1f13f493928ce2
#
_entry.id   549aea323d30fa2a2a1f13f493928ce2
#
_cell.length_a   1.000
_cell.length_b   1.000
_cell.length_c   1.000
_cell.angle_alpha   90.00
_cell.angle_beta   90.00
_cell.angle_gamma   90.00
#
_symmetry.space_group_name_H-M   'P 1'
#
loop_
_entity.id
_entity.type
_entity.pdbx_description
1 polymer ?
#
loop_
_entity_poly.entity_id
_entity_poly.type
_entity_poly.pdbx_seq_one_letter_code
_entity_poly.pdbx_strand_id
1 'polypeptide(L)'
;MGLSTMFRKAKPAIQIEHRSAEEKALVRRLDMFLLTFGCISQVIKYLDQQNINNAYVSGMKEDLNLYGNELNYFTTYFNIAYCLMLIPSQAIMTYVRPSYWLTGLEITWGVITGLMALAKNAKHVYVLRVFLGLCESSAWPGMMTLLMHWYTPMELAKRMGFYQSCQTLGYMMSGALQAAIIATLEGKGLSGWRWLFVINAIMTVVWGVLGFFMLPDVPNNPNPRAFWFKKVDAELAMERLARHGRAEPKKLSWAGTKRAFSGWTLYFIAVLYIATVHAQGGYQYFNLFLKSLTNPDGSKRWTTEEINVIPIAGGGIAVAFVWIWAILSDTLRTRWTLIITQSLIGLIPAITMTLWTSNPSSVPVSAAYAAYFISYLSLGTAPLIFSWLSELIPQDPEARSLIVGTSVAGYYAVSAWSGILIWPASEAPYYRCGWQTALSLWLVVIAMTCVLRFVDVRYLMPKRKLFVAEVLHGDAVREGEIAPEHDDDRDVDSLKGKDVGVAVSRV
;
A
#
# COMPACT_ATOMS: atom_id res chain seq x y z
N MET A 1 -22.73 39.81 5.44
CA MET A 1 -23.29 38.48 5.75
C MET A 1 -22.11 37.54 5.94
N GLY A 2 -21.76 37.22 7.19
CA GLY A 2 -20.41 36.84 7.60
C GLY A 2 -20.07 35.39 7.37
N LEU A 3 -18.77 35.13 7.15
CA LEU A 3 -18.13 33.82 7.01
C LEU A 3 -18.43 32.81 8.15
N SER A 4 -18.96 33.28 9.28
CA SER A 4 -19.31 32.45 10.44
C SER A 4 -20.57 31.56 10.26
N THR A 5 -21.41 31.85 9.28
CA THR A 5 -22.63 31.09 9.01
C THR A 5 -22.40 29.91 8.04
N MET A 6 -21.27 29.88 7.36
CA MET A 6 -20.93 28.81 6.40
C MET A 6 -20.38 27.54 7.06
N PHE A 7 -19.93 27.64 8.32
CA PHE A 7 -19.33 26.52 9.06
C PHE A 7 -20.32 25.76 9.98
N ARG A 8 -21.59 26.11 9.98
CA ARG A 8 -22.56 25.57 10.94
C ARG A 8 -23.59 24.60 10.34
N LYS A 9 -23.32 23.96 9.20
CA LYS A 9 -24.21 22.92 8.67
C LYS A 9 -23.48 21.58 8.50
N ALA A 10 -24.05 20.61 9.20
CA ALA A 10 -23.81 19.17 9.18
C ALA A 10 -22.56 18.69 9.92
N LYS A 11 -22.61 18.68 11.25
CA LYS A 11 -22.10 17.52 11.95
C LYS A 11 -23.03 16.35 11.56
N PRO A 12 -22.61 15.31 10.85
CA PRO A 12 -23.32 14.05 10.93
C PRO A 12 -23.29 13.72 12.43
N ALA A 13 -24.43 13.47 13.02
CA ALA A 13 -24.49 12.86 14.34
C ALA A 13 -23.62 11.59 14.20
N ILE A 14 -22.43 11.61 14.79
CA ILE A 14 -21.71 10.39 15.11
C ILE A 14 -22.66 9.76 16.14
N GLN A 15 -23.54 8.89 15.67
CA GLN A 15 -24.22 7.97 16.56
C GLN A 15 -23.07 7.24 17.26
N ILE A 16 -22.81 7.63 18.50
CA ILE A 16 -21.95 6.90 19.40
C ILE A 16 -22.73 5.61 19.65
N GLU A 17 -22.45 4.62 18.80
CA GLU A 17 -23.03 3.30 18.90
C GLU A 17 -22.69 2.78 20.28
N HIS A 18 -23.69 2.59 21.13
CA HIS A 18 -23.53 1.99 22.45
C HIS A 18 -23.16 0.52 22.24
N ARG A 19 -21.86 0.25 22.07
CA ARG A 19 -21.32 -1.10 21.97
C ARG A 19 -21.53 -1.81 23.30
N SER A 20 -22.07 -3.02 23.23
CA SER A 20 -22.16 -3.87 24.42
C SER A 20 -20.76 -4.16 25.01
N ALA A 21 -20.72 -4.50 26.27
CA ALA A 21 -19.45 -4.88 26.91
C ALA A 21 -18.80 -6.08 26.19
N GLU A 22 -19.60 -7.00 25.70
CA GLU A 22 -19.18 -8.19 24.94
C GLU A 22 -18.56 -7.83 23.59
N GLU A 23 -19.17 -6.88 22.84
CA GLU A 23 -18.62 -6.38 21.60
C GLU A 23 -17.25 -5.71 21.78
N LYS A 24 -17.12 -4.89 22.84
CA LYS A 24 -15.83 -4.27 23.17
C LYS A 24 -14.76 -5.31 23.52
N ALA A 25 -15.15 -6.37 24.25
CA ALA A 25 -14.25 -7.46 24.62
C ALA A 25 -13.82 -8.27 23.39
N LEU A 26 -14.76 -8.56 22.45
CA LEU A 26 -14.45 -9.23 21.20
C LEU A 26 -13.47 -8.42 20.36
N VAL A 27 -13.74 -7.12 20.16
CA VAL A 27 -12.85 -6.24 19.36
C VAL A 27 -11.46 -6.16 19.98
N ARG A 28 -11.34 -6.07 21.30
CA ARG A 28 -10.05 -6.07 22.00
C ARG A 28 -9.27 -7.37 21.76
N ARG A 29 -9.94 -8.52 21.77
CA ARG A 29 -9.31 -9.81 21.46
C ARG A 29 -8.89 -9.90 19.99
N LEU A 30 -9.71 -9.44 19.06
CA LEU A 30 -9.34 -9.34 17.65
C LEU A 30 -8.14 -8.43 17.44
N ASP A 31 -8.09 -7.29 18.11
CA ASP A 31 -6.94 -6.38 18.04
C ASP A 31 -5.68 -7.03 18.59
N MET A 32 -5.80 -7.76 19.71
CA MET A 32 -4.67 -8.42 20.37
C MET A 32 -4.08 -9.58 19.55
N PHE A 33 -4.90 -10.38 18.88
CA PHE A 33 -4.42 -11.57 18.18
C PHE A 33 -4.37 -11.37 16.67
N LEU A 34 -5.48 -11.03 16.02
CA LEU A 34 -5.56 -10.91 14.58
C LEU A 34 -4.77 -9.71 14.05
N LEU A 35 -5.03 -8.51 14.61
CA LEU A 35 -4.36 -7.30 14.15
C LEU A 35 -2.86 -7.31 14.49
N THR A 36 -2.50 -7.74 15.71
CA THR A 36 -1.09 -7.86 16.11
C THR A 36 -0.34 -8.85 15.23
N PHE A 37 -0.94 -10.02 14.93
CA PHE A 37 -0.33 -10.96 13.99
C PHE A 37 -0.08 -10.30 12.64
N GLY A 38 -1.10 -9.68 12.05
CA GLY A 38 -0.97 -9.01 10.76
C GLY A 38 0.09 -7.91 10.77
N CYS A 39 0.12 -7.08 11.82
CA CYS A 39 1.08 -5.98 11.92
C CYS A 39 2.53 -6.48 11.99
N ILE A 40 2.81 -7.50 12.78
CA ILE A 40 4.17 -8.06 12.89
C ILE A 40 4.56 -8.80 11.60
N SER A 41 3.66 -9.58 10.99
CA SER A 41 3.88 -10.18 9.68
C SER A 41 4.18 -9.12 8.61
N GLN A 42 3.50 -7.97 8.65
CA GLN A 42 3.76 -6.86 7.73
C GLN A 42 5.15 -6.25 7.94
N VAL A 43 5.56 -6.06 9.21
CA VAL A 43 6.93 -5.61 9.54
C VAL A 43 7.95 -6.61 9.00
N ILE A 44 7.80 -7.89 9.28
CA ILE A 44 8.71 -8.96 8.84
C ILE A 44 8.79 -8.98 7.31
N LYS A 45 7.66 -8.93 6.62
CA LYS A 45 7.59 -8.92 5.16
C LYS A 45 8.41 -7.79 4.55
N TYR A 46 8.21 -6.55 5.02
CA TYR A 46 8.92 -5.40 4.45
C TYR A 46 10.38 -5.32 4.91
N LEU A 47 10.69 -5.87 6.07
CA LEU A 47 12.04 -6.12 6.51
C LEU A 47 12.75 -7.08 5.54
N ASP A 48 12.10 -8.20 5.16
CA ASP A 48 12.60 -9.16 4.17
C ASP A 48 12.84 -8.53 2.80
N GLN A 49 11.90 -7.72 2.32
CA GLN A 49 12.04 -7.04 1.04
C GLN A 49 13.21 -6.07 1.01
N GLN A 50 13.49 -5.38 2.11
CA GLN A 50 14.60 -4.43 2.21
C GLN A 50 15.94 -5.11 2.45
N ASN A 51 15.96 -6.31 3.04
CA ASN A 51 17.18 -7.04 3.40
C ASN A 51 18.14 -7.20 2.22
N ILE A 52 17.65 -7.38 0.99
CA ILE A 52 18.53 -7.53 -0.18
C ILE A 52 19.35 -6.28 -0.44
N ASN A 53 18.76 -5.08 -0.26
CA ASN A 53 19.46 -3.81 -0.44
C ASN A 53 20.51 -3.62 0.66
N ASN A 54 20.16 -3.91 1.91
CA ASN A 54 21.06 -3.80 3.06
C ASN A 54 22.18 -4.83 2.98
N ALA A 55 21.89 -6.08 2.61
CA ALA A 55 22.88 -7.13 2.39
C ALA A 55 23.86 -6.75 1.27
N TYR A 56 23.33 -6.22 0.14
CA TYR A 56 24.13 -5.80 -1.00
C TYR A 56 25.17 -4.74 -0.63
N VAL A 57 24.79 -3.75 0.18
CA VAL A 57 25.73 -2.71 0.63
C VAL A 57 26.66 -3.19 1.74
N SER A 58 26.33 -4.28 2.44
CA SER A 58 27.04 -4.83 3.61
C SER A 58 27.90 -6.04 3.30
N GLY A 59 28.45 -6.14 2.09
CA GLY A 59 29.45 -7.14 1.70
C GLY A 59 28.93 -8.25 0.79
N MET A 60 27.62 -8.39 0.56
CA MET A 60 27.07 -9.39 -0.35
C MET A 60 27.56 -9.17 -1.80
N LYS A 61 27.71 -7.91 -2.22
CA LYS A 61 28.18 -7.54 -3.55
C LYS A 61 29.58 -8.11 -3.79
N GLU A 62 30.45 -7.94 -2.84
CA GLU A 62 31.84 -8.38 -2.88
C GLU A 62 31.95 -9.91 -2.78
N ASP A 63 31.24 -10.53 -1.82
CA ASP A 63 31.27 -11.99 -1.57
C ASP A 63 30.75 -12.83 -2.74
N LEU A 64 29.73 -12.34 -3.44
CA LEU A 64 29.10 -13.05 -4.57
C LEU A 64 29.60 -12.55 -5.94
N ASN A 65 30.56 -11.60 -5.96
CA ASN A 65 31.08 -10.96 -7.17
C ASN A 65 29.96 -10.41 -8.05
N LEU A 66 29.08 -9.57 -7.47
CA LEU A 66 27.94 -9.00 -8.17
C LEU A 66 28.36 -7.74 -8.95
N TYR A 67 28.03 -7.71 -10.24
CA TYR A 67 28.38 -6.61 -11.13
C TYR A 67 27.17 -6.02 -11.85
N GLY A 68 27.32 -4.79 -12.31
CA GLY A 68 26.29 -4.14 -13.13
C GLY A 68 24.96 -3.99 -12.38
N ASN A 69 23.89 -4.48 -12.98
CA ASN A 69 22.51 -4.31 -12.51
C ASN A 69 21.94 -5.55 -11.78
N GLU A 70 22.78 -6.43 -11.24
CA GLU A 70 22.30 -7.68 -10.60
C GLU A 70 21.37 -7.42 -9.42
N LEU A 71 21.58 -6.36 -8.65
CA LEU A 71 20.64 -5.94 -7.60
C LEU A 71 19.24 -5.66 -8.16
N ASN A 72 19.16 -4.98 -9.29
CA ASN A 72 17.87 -4.71 -9.96
C ASN A 72 17.23 -6.01 -10.46
N TYR A 73 18.03 -6.95 -10.99
CA TYR A 73 17.52 -8.26 -11.41
C TYR A 73 16.94 -9.06 -10.24
N PHE A 74 17.52 -9.01 -9.04
CA PHE A 74 16.94 -9.65 -7.84
C PHE A 74 15.54 -9.13 -7.55
N THR A 75 15.33 -7.82 -7.68
CA THR A 75 14.03 -7.19 -7.51
C THR A 75 13.09 -7.52 -8.67
N THR A 76 13.59 -7.55 -9.90
CA THR A 76 12.82 -7.91 -11.10
C THR A 76 12.23 -9.32 -10.99
N TYR A 77 13.04 -10.33 -10.69
CA TYR A 77 12.60 -11.72 -10.57
C TYR A 77 11.58 -11.88 -9.44
N PHE A 78 11.76 -11.18 -8.32
CA PHE A 78 10.79 -11.14 -7.23
C PHE A 78 9.45 -10.53 -7.69
N ASN A 79 9.48 -9.35 -8.33
CA ASN A 79 8.28 -8.63 -8.76
C ASN A 79 7.48 -9.39 -9.81
N ILE A 80 8.13 -10.06 -10.77
CA ILE A 80 7.46 -10.91 -11.76
C ILE A 80 6.70 -12.04 -11.06
N ALA A 81 7.38 -12.78 -10.18
CA ALA A 81 6.78 -13.88 -9.44
C ALA A 81 5.64 -13.43 -8.53
N TYR A 82 5.82 -12.31 -7.84
CA TYR A 82 4.81 -11.69 -7.00
C TYR A 82 3.55 -11.32 -7.80
N CYS A 83 3.72 -10.65 -8.95
CA CYS A 83 2.61 -10.26 -9.82
C CYS A 83 1.83 -11.48 -10.34
N LEU A 84 2.54 -12.51 -10.80
CA LEU A 84 1.93 -13.73 -11.35
C LEU A 84 1.10 -14.49 -10.30
N MET A 85 1.56 -14.55 -9.07
CA MET A 85 0.90 -15.32 -8.00
C MET A 85 -0.16 -14.51 -7.25
N LEU A 86 -0.20 -13.18 -7.38
CA LEU A 86 -1.09 -12.32 -6.61
C LEU A 86 -2.57 -12.71 -6.77
N ILE A 87 -3.06 -12.88 -7.99
CA ILE A 87 -4.45 -13.26 -8.28
C ILE A 87 -4.70 -14.74 -7.94
N PRO A 88 -3.89 -15.72 -8.39
CA PRO A 88 -4.07 -17.12 -8.03
C PRO A 88 -4.10 -17.36 -6.52
N SER A 89 -3.22 -16.68 -5.79
CA SER A 89 -3.14 -16.83 -4.33
C SER A 89 -4.42 -16.37 -3.61
N GLN A 90 -5.04 -15.28 -4.08
CA GLN A 90 -6.33 -14.84 -3.55
C GLN A 90 -7.45 -15.84 -3.88
N ALA A 91 -7.44 -16.44 -5.06
CA ALA A 91 -8.39 -17.48 -5.40
C ALA A 91 -8.23 -18.72 -4.51
N ILE A 92 -7.00 -19.19 -4.28
CA ILE A 92 -6.71 -20.33 -3.39
C ILE A 92 -7.20 -20.06 -1.97
N MET A 93 -7.03 -18.84 -1.45
CA MET A 93 -7.48 -18.47 -0.11
C MET A 93 -9.00 -18.53 0.08
N THR A 94 -9.80 -18.54 -1.01
CA THR A 94 -11.26 -18.77 -0.92
C THR A 94 -11.62 -20.22 -0.67
N TYR A 95 -10.73 -21.16 -0.97
CA TYR A 95 -10.93 -22.62 -0.80
C TYR A 95 -10.19 -23.16 0.42
N VAL A 96 -9.04 -22.58 0.76
CA VAL A 96 -8.19 -22.99 1.89
C VAL A 96 -8.41 -22.02 3.04
N ARG A 97 -8.40 -22.53 4.27
CA ARG A 97 -8.51 -21.68 5.47
C ARG A 97 -7.38 -20.66 5.52
N PRO A 98 -7.68 -19.38 5.78
CA PRO A 98 -6.66 -18.32 5.89
C PRO A 98 -5.52 -18.67 6.85
N SER A 99 -5.80 -19.28 8.00
CA SER A 99 -4.79 -19.70 8.98
C SER A 99 -3.78 -20.71 8.41
N TYR A 100 -4.19 -21.62 7.53
CA TYR A 100 -3.27 -22.53 6.87
C TYR A 100 -2.52 -21.87 5.71
N TRP A 101 -3.24 -21.11 4.90
CA TRP A 101 -2.66 -20.54 3.69
C TRP A 101 -1.64 -19.44 4.01
N LEU A 102 -2.03 -18.44 4.81
CA LEU A 102 -1.16 -17.31 5.14
C LEU A 102 0.05 -17.75 5.97
N THR A 103 -0.18 -18.53 7.02
CA THR A 103 0.93 -18.98 7.88
C THR A 103 1.82 -20.01 7.21
N GLY A 104 1.26 -20.89 6.38
CA GLY A 104 2.04 -21.86 5.59
C GLY A 104 2.96 -21.16 4.60
N LEU A 105 2.46 -20.15 3.90
CA LEU A 105 3.29 -19.32 3.03
C LEU A 105 4.33 -18.53 3.84
N GLU A 106 3.98 -18.01 5.02
CA GLU A 106 4.90 -17.27 5.89
C GLU A 106 6.08 -18.14 6.34
N ILE A 107 5.83 -19.36 6.78
CA ILE A 107 6.87 -20.31 7.11
C ILE A 107 7.73 -20.66 5.88
N THR A 108 7.09 -20.87 4.73
CA THR A 108 7.80 -21.23 3.49
C THR A 108 8.73 -20.12 3.05
N TRP A 109 8.27 -18.86 3.03
CA TRP A 109 9.17 -17.75 2.66
C TRP A 109 10.26 -17.54 3.71
N GLY A 110 9.98 -17.76 5.00
CA GLY A 110 11.00 -17.71 6.05
C GLY A 110 12.13 -18.73 5.80
N VAL A 111 11.80 -19.95 5.41
CA VAL A 111 12.79 -20.97 5.01
C VAL A 111 13.57 -20.53 3.78
N ILE A 112 12.89 -19.99 2.76
CA ILE A 112 13.55 -19.49 1.54
C ILE A 112 14.50 -18.34 1.86
N THR A 113 14.10 -17.42 2.74
CA THR A 113 14.97 -16.34 3.24
C THR A 113 16.21 -16.90 3.92
N GLY A 114 16.07 -17.94 4.74
CA GLY A 114 17.22 -18.62 5.36
C GLY A 114 18.17 -19.28 4.34
N LEU A 115 17.61 -19.86 3.27
CA LEU A 115 18.42 -20.43 2.18
C LEU A 115 19.23 -19.37 1.42
N MET A 116 18.83 -18.09 1.44
CA MET A 116 19.65 -17.02 0.85
C MET A 116 21.00 -16.87 1.52
N ALA A 117 21.12 -17.19 2.82
CA ALA A 117 22.41 -17.19 3.51
C ALA A 117 23.42 -18.20 2.92
N LEU A 118 22.95 -19.23 2.23
CA LEU A 118 23.76 -20.26 1.59
C LEU A 118 24.11 -19.93 0.12
N ALA A 119 23.66 -18.79 -0.40
CA ALA A 119 23.92 -18.39 -1.77
C ALA A 119 25.41 -18.23 -2.02
N LYS A 120 25.88 -18.76 -3.19
CA LYS A 120 27.28 -18.71 -3.62
C LYS A 120 27.47 -17.87 -4.90
N ASN A 121 26.40 -17.52 -5.58
CA ASN A 121 26.41 -16.73 -6.81
C ASN A 121 25.07 -16.06 -7.06
N ALA A 122 25.01 -15.13 -8.00
CA ALA A 122 23.80 -14.40 -8.37
C ALA A 122 22.65 -15.34 -8.79
N LYS A 123 22.93 -16.44 -9.47
CA LYS A 123 21.89 -17.38 -9.97
C LYS A 123 21.10 -18.02 -8.83
N HIS A 124 21.77 -18.38 -7.73
CA HIS A 124 21.07 -18.90 -6.54
C HIS A 124 20.09 -17.85 -5.99
N VAL A 125 20.51 -16.59 -5.93
CA VAL A 125 19.66 -15.50 -5.43
C VAL A 125 18.47 -15.27 -6.37
N TYR A 126 18.64 -15.33 -7.70
CA TYR A 126 17.53 -15.19 -8.65
C TYR A 126 16.44 -16.23 -8.40
N VAL A 127 16.83 -17.51 -8.30
CA VAL A 127 15.89 -18.61 -8.07
C VAL A 127 15.14 -18.42 -6.74
N LEU A 128 15.87 -18.14 -5.66
CA LEU A 128 15.26 -17.92 -4.34
C LEU A 128 14.32 -16.70 -4.32
N ARG A 129 14.65 -15.63 -5.06
CA ARG A 129 13.82 -14.46 -5.22
C ARG A 129 12.52 -14.73 -5.95
N VAL A 130 12.53 -15.61 -6.95
CA VAL A 130 11.28 -16.07 -7.62
C VAL A 130 10.38 -16.77 -6.62
N PHE A 131 10.88 -17.76 -5.88
CA PHE A 131 10.07 -18.48 -4.89
C PHE A 131 9.59 -17.57 -3.76
N LEU A 132 10.41 -16.63 -3.31
CA LEU A 132 10.04 -15.65 -2.31
C LEU A 132 8.87 -14.78 -2.79
N GLY A 133 8.95 -14.27 -4.04
CA GLY A 133 7.87 -13.47 -4.63
C GLY A 133 6.56 -14.23 -4.74
N LEU A 134 6.59 -15.53 -5.12
CA LEU A 134 5.40 -16.38 -5.14
C LEU A 134 4.76 -16.49 -3.75
N CYS A 135 5.56 -16.72 -2.70
CA CYS A 135 5.05 -16.92 -1.34
C CYS A 135 4.53 -15.61 -0.71
N GLU A 136 5.25 -14.51 -0.86
CA GLU A 136 4.89 -13.23 -0.23
C GLU A 136 3.66 -12.54 -0.87
N SER A 137 3.30 -12.90 -2.10
CA SER A 137 2.22 -12.24 -2.86
C SER A 137 0.87 -12.26 -2.14
N SER A 138 0.60 -13.28 -1.32
CA SER A 138 -0.64 -13.43 -0.58
C SER A 138 -0.72 -12.60 0.70
N ALA A 139 0.41 -12.22 1.27
CA ALA A 139 0.48 -11.68 2.63
C ALA A 139 -0.36 -10.42 2.81
N TRP A 140 -0.15 -9.40 1.97
CA TRP A 140 -0.87 -8.13 2.08
C TRP A 140 -2.35 -8.25 1.73
N PRO A 141 -2.76 -8.74 0.53
CA PRO A 141 -4.18 -8.79 0.17
C PRO A 141 -4.95 -9.83 0.99
N GLY A 142 -4.30 -10.93 1.37
CA GLY A 142 -4.91 -11.95 2.22
C GLY A 142 -5.21 -11.43 3.62
N MET A 143 -4.27 -10.73 4.24
CA MET A 143 -4.48 -10.13 5.55
C MET A 143 -5.55 -9.02 5.51
N MET A 144 -5.56 -8.18 4.46
CA MET A 144 -6.58 -7.18 4.23
C MET A 144 -7.99 -7.79 4.14
N THR A 145 -8.13 -8.87 3.37
CA THR A 145 -9.38 -9.62 3.25
C THR A 145 -9.82 -10.17 4.61
N LEU A 146 -8.90 -10.71 5.37
CA LEU A 146 -9.19 -11.26 6.69
C LEU A 146 -9.63 -10.18 7.68
N LEU A 147 -8.97 -9.02 7.72
CA LEU A 147 -9.40 -7.87 8.52
C LEU A 147 -10.80 -7.40 8.13
N MET A 148 -11.11 -7.39 6.83
CA MET A 148 -12.44 -7.06 6.36
C MET A 148 -13.51 -8.05 6.84
N HIS A 149 -13.22 -9.30 7.10
CA HIS A 149 -14.20 -10.27 7.60
C HIS A 149 -14.54 -10.10 9.09
N TRP A 150 -13.73 -9.39 9.86
CA TRP A 150 -13.90 -9.29 11.31
C TRP A 150 -14.29 -7.90 11.80
N TYR A 151 -13.86 -6.82 11.11
CA TYR A 151 -14.12 -5.46 11.56
C TYR A 151 -15.22 -4.77 10.78
N THR A 152 -16.00 -3.96 11.48
CA THR A 152 -17.00 -3.10 10.85
C THR A 152 -16.33 -1.99 10.03
N PRO A 153 -16.99 -1.37 9.04
CA PRO A 153 -16.40 -0.31 8.21
C PRO A 153 -15.83 0.86 9.03
N MET A 154 -16.49 1.21 10.15
CA MET A 154 -16.05 2.29 11.04
C MET A 154 -14.79 1.94 11.85
N GLU A 155 -14.58 0.66 12.13
CA GLU A 155 -13.42 0.15 12.87
C GLU A 155 -12.24 -0.13 11.97
N LEU A 156 -12.52 -0.52 10.73
CA LEU A 156 -11.55 -1.02 9.75
C LEU A 156 -10.55 0.06 9.34
N ALA A 157 -11.01 1.29 9.09
CA ALA A 157 -10.16 2.37 8.56
C ALA A 157 -8.94 2.65 9.45
N LYS A 158 -9.15 2.76 10.77
CA LYS A 158 -8.07 3.00 11.73
C LYS A 158 -7.06 1.84 11.77
N ARG A 159 -7.56 0.59 11.71
CA ARG A 159 -6.73 -0.62 11.78
C ARG A 159 -5.96 -0.85 10.50
N MET A 160 -6.55 -0.56 9.36
CA MET A 160 -5.84 -0.57 8.08
C MET A 160 -4.72 0.48 8.03
N GLY A 161 -4.97 1.68 8.55
CA GLY A 161 -3.94 2.72 8.66
C GLY A 161 -2.78 2.27 9.55
N PHE A 162 -3.08 1.66 10.71
CA PHE A 162 -2.05 1.11 11.58
C PHE A 162 -1.27 -0.04 10.92
N TYR A 163 -1.97 -0.99 10.32
CA TYR A 163 -1.37 -2.09 9.55
C TYR A 163 -0.45 -1.58 8.43
N GLN A 164 -0.89 -0.56 7.69
CA GLN A 164 -0.08 0.03 6.63
C GLN A 164 1.19 0.74 7.15
N SER A 165 1.13 1.38 8.33
CA SER A 165 2.30 2.01 8.94
C SER A 165 3.41 1.01 9.27
N CYS A 166 3.07 -0.26 9.51
CA CYS A 166 4.02 -1.33 9.78
C CYS A 166 4.96 -1.62 8.59
N GLN A 167 4.57 -1.25 7.36
CA GLN A 167 5.46 -1.31 6.20
C GLN A 167 6.71 -0.46 6.41
N THR A 168 6.55 0.80 6.78
CA THR A 168 7.69 1.72 6.99
C THR A 168 8.54 1.27 8.18
N LEU A 169 7.91 0.75 9.23
CA LEU A 169 8.64 0.17 10.37
C LEU A 169 9.50 -1.01 9.93
N GLY A 170 9.02 -1.86 9.03
CA GLY A 170 9.79 -2.98 8.48
C GLY A 170 11.05 -2.51 7.76
N TYR A 171 10.94 -1.49 6.91
CA TYR A 171 12.12 -0.90 6.23
C TYR A 171 13.15 -0.33 7.22
N MET A 172 12.69 0.39 8.24
CA MET A 172 13.58 0.95 9.28
C MET A 172 14.26 -0.16 10.09
N MET A 173 13.51 -1.17 10.50
CA MET A 173 14.04 -2.29 11.28
C MET A 173 15.08 -3.09 10.51
N SER A 174 14.95 -3.25 9.20
CA SER A 174 15.95 -3.93 8.38
C SER A 174 17.31 -3.23 8.46
N GLY A 175 17.36 -1.90 8.33
CA GLY A 175 18.60 -1.14 8.46
C GLY A 175 19.20 -1.24 9.87
N ALA A 176 18.38 -1.08 10.92
CA ALA A 176 18.81 -1.18 12.31
C ALA A 176 19.32 -2.57 12.65
N LEU A 177 18.64 -3.63 12.18
CA LEU A 177 19.06 -5.01 12.39
C LEU A 177 20.39 -5.29 11.71
N GLN A 178 20.58 -4.83 10.46
CA GLN A 178 21.85 -5.00 9.75
C GLN A 178 22.99 -4.29 10.48
N ALA A 179 22.79 -3.05 10.94
CA ALA A 179 23.80 -2.31 11.69
C ALA A 179 24.18 -3.05 13.01
N ALA A 180 23.19 -3.53 13.76
CA ALA A 180 23.41 -4.29 14.98
C ALA A 180 24.16 -5.61 14.71
N ILE A 181 23.86 -6.30 13.60
CA ILE A 181 24.53 -7.54 13.21
C ILE A 181 25.99 -7.28 12.87
N ILE A 182 26.29 -6.23 12.11
CA ILE A 182 27.66 -5.84 11.79
C ILE A 182 28.44 -5.57 13.06
N ALA A 183 27.88 -4.80 13.99
CA ALA A 183 28.53 -4.43 15.24
C ALA A 183 28.78 -5.63 16.19
N THR A 184 27.99 -6.70 16.11
CA THR A 184 28.01 -7.77 17.14
C THR A 184 28.40 -9.15 16.61
N LEU A 185 28.07 -9.49 15.37
CA LEU A 185 28.18 -10.83 14.80
C LEU A 185 29.13 -10.93 13.61
N GLU A 186 29.63 -9.82 13.07
CA GLU A 186 30.59 -9.85 12.00
C GLU A 186 31.87 -10.58 12.43
N GLY A 187 32.35 -11.50 11.59
CA GLY A 187 33.53 -12.33 11.93
C GLY A 187 33.24 -13.55 12.80
N LYS A 188 32.01 -13.78 13.26
CA LYS A 188 31.63 -14.97 14.04
C LYS A 188 31.07 -16.08 13.13
N GLY A 189 31.89 -16.64 12.28
CA GLY A 189 31.59 -17.81 11.46
C GLY A 189 30.93 -17.51 10.11
N LEU A 190 30.06 -16.48 10.02
CA LEU A 190 29.41 -16.03 8.78
C LEU A 190 29.64 -14.55 8.58
N SER A 191 29.62 -14.11 7.29
CA SER A 191 29.62 -12.68 6.97
C SER A 191 28.35 -11.99 7.45
N GLY A 192 28.44 -10.70 7.80
CA GLY A 192 27.32 -9.93 8.39
C GLY A 192 26.03 -10.00 7.59
N TRP A 193 26.09 -9.95 6.26
CA TRP A 193 24.91 -10.06 5.38
C TRP A 193 24.23 -11.44 5.45
N ARG A 194 24.99 -12.53 5.69
CA ARG A 194 24.44 -13.89 5.85
C ARG A 194 23.69 -14.03 7.16
N TRP A 195 24.23 -13.45 8.23
CA TRP A 195 23.55 -13.40 9.53
C TRP A 195 22.21 -12.69 9.45
N LEU A 196 22.08 -11.63 8.65
CA LEU A 196 20.81 -10.93 8.43
C LEU A 196 19.72 -11.89 7.94
N PHE A 197 20.02 -12.70 6.92
CA PHE A 197 19.05 -13.65 6.37
C PHE A 197 18.73 -14.79 7.37
N VAL A 198 19.70 -15.29 8.13
CA VAL A 198 19.48 -16.35 9.12
C VAL A 198 18.56 -15.85 10.26
N ILE A 199 18.87 -14.70 10.83
CA ILE A 199 18.08 -14.14 11.94
C ILE A 199 16.65 -13.86 11.47
N ASN A 200 16.51 -13.26 10.29
CA ASN A 200 15.20 -12.97 9.73
C ASN A 200 14.39 -14.24 9.44
N ALA A 201 15.02 -15.28 8.91
CA ALA A 201 14.39 -16.57 8.69
C ALA A 201 13.84 -17.17 9.99
N ILE A 202 14.63 -17.15 11.08
CA ILE A 202 14.19 -17.63 12.38
C ILE A 202 12.98 -16.82 12.86
N MET A 203 13.03 -15.50 12.79
CA MET A 203 11.93 -14.63 13.19
C MET A 203 10.65 -14.94 12.40
N THR A 204 10.77 -15.07 11.08
CA THR A 204 9.65 -15.33 10.18
C THR A 204 9.02 -16.69 10.43
N VAL A 205 9.84 -17.75 10.54
CA VAL A 205 9.34 -19.12 10.78
C VAL A 205 8.66 -19.22 12.14
N VAL A 206 9.26 -18.69 13.20
CA VAL A 206 8.66 -18.67 14.54
C VAL A 206 7.34 -17.93 14.54
N TRP A 207 7.29 -16.76 13.88
CA TRP A 207 6.08 -15.98 13.80
C TRP A 207 4.99 -16.68 12.99
N GLY A 208 5.33 -17.28 11.85
CA GLY A 208 4.41 -18.08 11.04
C GLY A 208 3.81 -19.25 11.81
N VAL A 209 4.61 -19.96 12.63
CA VAL A 209 4.10 -21.04 13.49
C VAL A 209 3.09 -20.51 14.51
N LEU A 210 3.35 -19.35 15.14
CA LEU A 210 2.41 -18.72 16.07
C LEU A 210 1.10 -18.35 15.40
N GLY A 211 1.14 -18.00 14.11
CA GLY A 211 -0.03 -17.62 13.31
C GLY A 211 -1.12 -18.70 13.24
N PHE A 212 -0.76 -19.98 13.27
CA PHE A 212 -1.74 -21.07 13.32
C PHE A 212 -2.67 -21.01 14.55
N PHE A 213 -2.20 -20.40 15.63
CA PHE A 213 -2.93 -20.25 16.88
C PHE A 213 -3.55 -18.86 17.05
N MET A 214 -3.03 -17.85 16.34
CA MET A 214 -3.47 -16.47 16.44
C MET A 214 -4.56 -16.09 15.44
N LEU A 215 -4.54 -16.66 14.22
CA LEU A 215 -5.51 -16.32 13.19
C LEU A 215 -6.86 -17.00 13.43
N PRO A 216 -7.96 -16.24 13.48
CA PRO A 216 -9.31 -16.78 13.77
C PRO A 216 -10.03 -17.37 12.54
N ASP A 217 -9.42 -17.36 11.36
CA ASP A 217 -10.04 -17.68 10.06
C ASP A 217 -11.21 -16.74 9.71
N VAL A 218 -12.31 -17.28 9.20
CA VAL A 218 -13.52 -16.50 8.88
C VAL A 218 -14.62 -16.76 9.90
N PRO A 219 -15.51 -15.79 10.18
CA PRO A 219 -16.56 -15.96 11.18
C PRO A 219 -17.44 -17.18 10.99
N ASN A 220 -17.76 -17.53 9.74
CA ASN A 220 -18.59 -18.70 9.41
C ASN A 220 -17.90 -20.05 9.63
N ASN A 221 -16.56 -20.08 9.66
CA ASN A 221 -15.77 -21.29 9.86
C ASN A 221 -14.51 -20.96 10.67
N PRO A 222 -14.66 -20.67 11.98
CA PRO A 222 -13.57 -20.22 12.83
C PRO A 222 -12.48 -21.29 13.02
N ASN A 223 -11.27 -20.84 13.26
CA ASN A 223 -10.12 -21.71 13.48
C ASN A 223 -10.24 -22.46 14.83
N PRO A 224 -10.31 -23.80 14.82
CA PRO A 224 -10.44 -24.57 16.06
C PRO A 224 -9.18 -24.50 16.96
N ARG A 225 -8.02 -24.09 16.41
CA ARG A 225 -6.76 -23.92 17.15
C ARG A 225 -6.59 -22.53 17.79
N ALA A 226 -7.45 -21.56 17.42
CA ALA A 226 -7.44 -20.25 18.04
C ALA A 226 -8.02 -20.32 19.46
N PHE A 227 -7.18 -20.67 20.43
CA PHE A 227 -7.55 -20.91 21.84
C PHE A 227 -8.24 -19.72 22.52
N TRP A 228 -8.03 -18.52 22.03
CA TRP A 228 -8.57 -17.25 22.52
C TRP A 228 -9.98 -16.94 22.02
N PHE A 229 -10.45 -17.69 20.99
CA PHE A 229 -11.68 -17.42 20.26
C PHE A 229 -12.74 -18.48 20.59
N LYS A 230 -13.96 -18.05 20.93
CA LYS A 230 -15.08 -18.93 21.27
C LYS A 230 -16.14 -18.93 20.15
N LYS A 231 -16.95 -19.97 20.04
CA LYS A 231 -18.04 -20.04 19.07
C LYS A 231 -19.03 -18.89 19.20
N VAL A 232 -19.36 -18.50 20.43
CA VAL A 232 -20.25 -17.34 20.72
C VAL A 232 -19.67 -16.04 20.15
N ASP A 233 -18.35 -15.90 20.09
CA ASP A 233 -17.70 -14.74 19.49
C ASP A 233 -17.90 -14.67 17.98
N ALA A 234 -18.02 -15.83 17.30
CA ALA A 234 -18.31 -15.90 15.87
C ALA A 234 -19.74 -15.44 15.56
N GLU A 235 -20.71 -15.90 16.34
CA GLU A 235 -22.12 -15.51 16.21
C GLU A 235 -22.28 -14.00 16.44
N LEU A 236 -21.66 -13.47 17.50
CA LEU A 236 -21.65 -12.05 17.80
C LEU A 236 -20.98 -11.22 16.68
N ALA A 237 -19.88 -11.73 16.09
CA ALA A 237 -19.21 -11.05 14.98
C ALA A 237 -20.09 -11.00 13.73
N MET A 238 -20.77 -12.10 13.39
CA MET A 238 -21.71 -12.16 12.25
C MET A 238 -22.90 -11.21 12.46
N GLU A 239 -23.50 -11.21 13.66
CA GLU A 239 -24.60 -10.31 14.00
C GLU A 239 -24.18 -8.84 13.90
N ARG A 240 -23.01 -8.49 14.42
CA ARG A 240 -22.44 -7.14 14.29
C ARG A 240 -22.28 -6.69 12.85
N LEU A 241 -21.74 -7.55 11.99
CA LEU A 241 -21.53 -7.24 10.59
C LEU A 241 -22.85 -7.09 9.84
N ALA A 242 -23.84 -7.93 10.16
CA ALA A 242 -25.18 -7.86 9.57
C ALA A 242 -25.89 -6.56 9.96
N ARG A 243 -25.80 -6.12 11.23
CA ARG A 243 -26.36 -4.81 11.69
C ARG A 243 -25.79 -3.60 10.94
N HIS A 244 -24.57 -3.70 10.41
CA HIS A 244 -23.94 -2.64 9.62
C HIS A 244 -24.21 -2.76 8.11
N GLY A 245 -25.22 -3.53 7.72
CA GLY A 245 -25.60 -3.69 6.31
C GLY A 245 -24.48 -4.29 5.45
N ARG A 246 -23.51 -4.98 6.07
CA ARG A 246 -22.47 -5.64 5.34
C ARG A 246 -23.08 -6.86 4.68
N ALA A 247 -23.43 -6.71 3.41
CA ALA A 247 -23.76 -7.83 2.56
C ALA A 247 -22.62 -8.87 2.68
N GLU A 248 -23.00 -10.14 2.76
CA GLU A 248 -22.05 -11.24 2.61
C GLU A 248 -21.11 -10.92 1.43
N PRO A 249 -19.81 -11.24 1.53
CA PRO A 249 -18.90 -10.99 0.45
C PRO A 249 -19.48 -11.64 -0.81
N LYS A 250 -20.06 -10.84 -1.68
CA LYS A 250 -20.55 -11.33 -2.97
C LYS A 250 -19.34 -11.86 -3.69
N LYS A 251 -19.40 -13.14 -4.09
CA LYS A 251 -18.40 -13.72 -4.98
C LYS A 251 -18.29 -12.80 -6.17
N LEU A 252 -17.06 -12.51 -6.59
CA LEU A 252 -16.80 -11.69 -7.77
C LEU A 252 -17.68 -12.20 -8.91
N SER A 253 -18.59 -11.36 -9.38
CA SER A 253 -19.45 -11.73 -10.49
C SER A 253 -18.75 -11.41 -11.81
N TRP A 254 -18.90 -12.28 -12.81
CA TRP A 254 -18.37 -11.99 -14.15
C TRP A 254 -18.93 -10.69 -14.71
N ALA A 255 -20.20 -10.38 -14.43
CA ALA A 255 -20.86 -9.14 -14.81
C ALA A 255 -20.21 -7.92 -14.13
N GLY A 256 -19.89 -8.00 -12.82
CA GLY A 256 -19.19 -6.95 -12.09
C GLY A 256 -17.76 -6.75 -12.61
N THR A 257 -17.06 -7.85 -12.90
CA THR A 257 -15.72 -7.79 -13.51
C THR A 257 -15.77 -7.11 -14.87
N LYS A 258 -16.67 -7.54 -15.76
CA LYS A 258 -16.83 -6.92 -17.09
C LYS A 258 -17.15 -5.43 -16.97
N ARG A 259 -18.05 -5.04 -16.06
CA ARG A 259 -18.40 -3.64 -15.80
C ARG A 259 -17.20 -2.82 -15.33
N ALA A 260 -16.40 -3.35 -14.38
CA ALA A 260 -15.22 -2.67 -13.86
C ALA A 260 -14.16 -2.47 -14.96
N PHE A 261 -13.89 -3.49 -15.77
CA PHE A 261 -12.92 -3.40 -16.88
C PHE A 261 -13.42 -2.60 -18.08
N SER A 262 -14.72 -2.41 -18.25
CA SER A 262 -15.29 -1.51 -19.26
C SER A 262 -15.27 -0.05 -18.81
N GLY A 263 -15.06 0.21 -17.51
CA GLY A 263 -15.06 1.56 -16.95
C GLY A 263 -13.70 2.26 -17.12
N TRP A 264 -13.70 3.50 -17.61
CA TRP A 264 -12.49 4.33 -17.73
C TRP A 264 -11.79 4.57 -16.38
N THR A 265 -12.56 4.57 -15.28
CA THR A 265 -12.07 4.85 -13.93
C THR A 265 -11.00 3.85 -13.48
N LEU A 266 -11.13 2.58 -13.88
CA LEU A 266 -10.13 1.55 -13.59
C LEU A 266 -8.77 1.93 -14.16
N TYR A 267 -8.73 2.24 -15.42
CA TYR A 267 -7.48 2.56 -16.12
C TYR A 267 -6.88 3.87 -15.63
N PHE A 268 -7.71 4.88 -15.41
CA PHE A 268 -7.26 6.18 -14.93
C PHE A 268 -6.64 6.10 -13.54
N ILE A 269 -7.32 5.47 -12.60
CA ILE A 269 -6.83 5.31 -11.22
C ILE A 269 -5.61 4.40 -11.18
N ALA A 270 -5.57 3.32 -11.98
CA ALA A 270 -4.40 2.45 -12.05
C ALA A 270 -3.16 3.21 -12.55
N VAL A 271 -3.28 3.98 -13.63
CA VAL A 271 -2.16 4.79 -14.16
C VAL A 271 -1.74 5.86 -13.14
N LEU A 272 -2.69 6.56 -12.51
CA LEU A 272 -2.40 7.56 -11.48
C LEU A 272 -1.64 6.94 -10.29
N TYR A 273 -2.07 5.77 -9.83
CA TYR A 273 -1.42 5.05 -8.74
C TYR A 273 0.00 4.60 -9.12
N ILE A 274 0.16 3.97 -10.30
CA ILE A 274 1.44 3.48 -10.80
C ILE A 274 2.43 4.66 -10.96
N ALA A 275 1.98 5.75 -11.59
CA ALA A 275 2.80 6.95 -11.76
C ALA A 275 3.25 7.53 -10.41
N THR A 276 2.33 7.60 -9.42
CA THR A 276 2.62 8.11 -8.09
C THR A 276 3.69 7.28 -7.37
N VAL A 277 3.53 5.96 -7.34
CA VAL A 277 4.46 5.09 -6.60
C VAL A 277 5.84 5.05 -7.26
N HIS A 278 5.91 5.11 -8.60
CA HIS A 278 7.19 5.20 -9.31
C HIS A 278 7.85 6.57 -9.14
N ALA A 279 7.09 7.67 -9.09
CA ALA A 279 7.63 8.99 -8.81
C ALA A 279 8.29 9.08 -7.42
N GLN A 280 7.76 8.34 -6.45
CA GLN A 280 8.31 8.25 -5.10
C GLN A 280 9.58 7.39 -5.00
N GLY A 281 9.88 6.54 -5.97
CA GLY A 281 10.86 5.45 -5.89
C GLY A 281 12.30 5.84 -5.51
N GLY A 282 12.69 7.10 -5.68
CA GLY A 282 14.07 7.56 -5.46
C GLY A 282 14.65 7.29 -4.06
N TYR A 283 13.82 7.39 -3.00
CA TYR A 283 14.30 7.18 -1.62
C TYR A 283 14.87 5.77 -1.38
N GLN A 284 14.43 4.77 -2.12
CA GLN A 284 14.87 3.37 -1.98
C GLN A 284 16.35 3.18 -2.30
N TYR A 285 16.94 4.08 -3.06
CA TYR A 285 18.34 4.03 -3.48
C TYR A 285 19.28 4.85 -2.59
N PHE A 286 18.78 5.36 -1.46
CA PHE A 286 19.57 6.19 -0.55
C PHE A 286 20.80 5.45 0.00
N ASN A 287 20.66 4.18 0.42
CA ASN A 287 21.79 3.38 0.89
C ASN A 287 22.87 3.22 -0.20
N LEU A 288 22.44 2.99 -1.44
CA LEU A 288 23.38 2.81 -2.56
C LEU A 288 24.07 4.13 -2.94
N PHE A 289 23.35 5.25 -2.86
CA PHE A 289 23.91 6.60 -2.97
C PHE A 289 25.00 6.81 -1.91
N LEU A 290 24.72 6.54 -0.64
CA LEU A 290 25.70 6.69 0.45
C LEU A 290 26.93 5.80 0.23
N LYS A 291 26.74 4.52 -0.18
CA LYS A 291 27.85 3.58 -0.48
C LYS A 291 28.76 4.08 -1.59
N SER A 292 28.22 4.80 -2.56
CA SER A 292 28.95 5.24 -3.76
C SER A 292 29.73 6.54 -3.55
N LEU A 293 29.57 7.23 -2.41
CA LEU A 293 30.26 8.46 -2.12
C LEU A 293 31.68 8.18 -1.60
N THR A 294 32.66 8.88 -2.18
CA THR A 294 34.05 8.85 -1.78
C THR A 294 34.54 10.22 -1.35
N ASN A 295 35.54 10.26 -0.47
CA ASN A 295 36.27 11.45 -0.13
C ASN A 295 37.25 11.84 -1.26
N PRO A 296 37.80 13.07 -1.26
CA PRO A 296 38.79 13.49 -2.27
C PRO A 296 40.06 12.64 -2.30
N ASP A 297 40.39 11.96 -1.19
CA ASP A 297 41.51 11.02 -1.06
C ASP A 297 41.22 9.60 -1.59
N GLY A 298 40.00 9.37 -2.14
CA GLY A 298 39.54 8.08 -2.63
C GLY A 298 39.04 7.11 -1.55
N SER A 299 39.10 7.46 -0.29
CA SER A 299 38.53 6.66 0.81
C SER A 299 37.00 6.68 0.80
N LYS A 300 36.37 5.62 1.36
CA LYS A 300 34.92 5.58 1.56
C LYS A 300 34.50 6.70 2.53
N ARG A 301 33.47 7.46 2.17
CA ARG A 301 32.98 8.57 2.99
C ARG A 301 32.22 8.08 4.23
N TRP A 302 31.50 6.96 4.13
CA TRP A 302 30.64 6.40 5.15
C TRP A 302 31.04 4.96 5.46
N THR A 303 30.97 4.58 6.73
CA THR A 303 31.10 3.19 7.18
C THR A 303 29.88 2.37 6.77
N THR A 304 30.00 1.06 6.74
CA THR A 304 28.87 0.18 6.40
C THR A 304 27.72 0.31 7.40
N GLU A 305 28.06 0.55 8.67
CA GLU A 305 27.07 0.81 9.71
C GLU A 305 26.29 2.11 9.45
N GLU A 306 26.97 3.22 9.18
CA GLU A 306 26.36 4.51 8.88
C GLU A 306 25.47 4.47 7.64
N ILE A 307 25.87 3.74 6.59
CA ILE A 307 25.08 3.54 5.38
C ILE A 307 23.71 2.88 5.69
N ASN A 308 23.64 2.01 6.67
CA ASN A 308 22.40 1.36 7.09
C ASN A 308 21.59 2.19 8.09
N VAL A 309 22.23 3.00 8.93
CA VAL A 309 21.56 3.79 9.99
C VAL A 309 21.01 5.12 9.47
N ILE A 310 21.73 5.84 8.59
CA ILE A 310 21.31 7.17 8.11
C ILE A 310 19.89 7.17 7.50
N PRO A 311 19.50 6.22 6.64
CA PRO A 311 18.15 6.19 6.06
C PRO A 311 17.03 5.93 7.07
N ILE A 312 17.32 5.40 8.27
CA ILE A 312 16.33 5.16 9.34
C ILE A 312 15.68 6.47 9.77
N ALA A 313 16.46 7.56 9.84
CA ALA A 313 15.90 8.89 10.13
C ALA A 313 14.86 9.31 9.07
N GLY A 314 15.10 9.02 7.78
CA GLY A 314 14.14 9.21 6.71
C GLY A 314 12.86 8.39 6.92
N GLY A 315 12.99 7.13 7.34
CA GLY A 315 11.85 6.29 7.72
C GLY A 315 11.01 6.90 8.85
N GLY A 316 11.65 7.46 9.88
CA GLY A 316 10.96 8.18 10.96
C GLY A 316 10.16 9.38 10.46
N ILE A 317 10.74 10.16 9.55
CA ILE A 317 10.06 11.26 8.85
C ILE A 317 8.85 10.74 8.08
N ALA A 318 9.00 9.64 7.32
CA ALA A 318 7.91 9.04 6.56
C ALA A 318 6.73 8.64 7.44
N VAL A 319 6.98 7.96 8.56
CA VAL A 319 5.92 7.57 9.51
C VAL A 319 5.16 8.80 10.01
N ALA A 320 5.87 9.82 10.48
CA ALA A 320 5.25 11.05 11.00
C ALA A 320 4.39 11.72 9.91
N PHE A 321 4.90 11.87 8.70
CA PHE A 321 4.18 12.55 7.63
C PHE A 321 3.02 11.73 7.04
N VAL A 322 3.09 10.41 6.99
CA VAL A 322 1.93 9.58 6.61
C VAL A 322 0.76 9.81 7.55
N TRP A 323 1.01 9.91 8.87
CA TRP A 323 -0.04 10.22 9.85
C TRP A 323 -0.55 11.66 9.72
N ILE A 324 0.35 12.63 9.52
CA ILE A 324 -0.03 14.03 9.30
C ILE A 324 -0.94 14.14 8.07
N TRP A 325 -0.58 13.53 6.95
CA TRP A 325 -1.37 13.54 5.73
C TRP A 325 -2.75 12.87 5.91
N ALA A 326 -2.80 11.75 6.64
CA ALA A 326 -4.05 11.07 6.93
C ALA A 326 -4.98 11.95 7.78
N ILE A 327 -4.47 12.56 8.86
CA ILE A 327 -5.23 13.45 9.74
C ILE A 327 -5.70 14.70 8.98
N LEU A 328 -4.82 15.34 8.21
CA LEU A 328 -5.18 16.51 7.39
C LEU A 328 -6.26 16.16 6.36
N SER A 329 -6.17 14.96 5.74
CA SER A 329 -7.13 14.50 4.76
C SER A 329 -8.53 14.34 5.37
N ASP A 330 -8.62 13.79 6.56
CA ASP A 330 -9.89 13.62 7.26
C ASP A 330 -10.44 14.94 7.81
N THR A 331 -9.58 15.82 8.29
CA THR A 331 -9.96 17.14 8.84
C THR A 331 -10.43 18.07 7.73
N LEU A 332 -9.68 18.18 6.65
CA LEU A 332 -9.97 19.08 5.52
C LEU A 332 -11.05 18.53 4.59
N ARG A 333 -11.35 17.23 4.69
CA ARG A 333 -12.29 16.51 3.79
C ARG A 333 -12.01 16.73 2.32
N THR A 334 -10.72 16.90 1.98
CA THR A 334 -10.24 17.07 0.61
C THR A 334 -9.10 16.10 0.35
N ARG A 335 -9.21 15.30 -0.71
CA ARG A 335 -8.16 14.34 -1.08
C ARG A 335 -7.26 14.92 -2.16
N TRP A 336 -7.83 15.51 -3.18
CA TRP A 336 -7.10 16.01 -4.35
C TRP A 336 -6.10 17.12 -4.02
N THR A 337 -6.43 18.05 -3.12
CA THR A 337 -5.52 19.13 -2.69
C THR A 337 -4.27 18.58 -2.02
N LEU A 338 -4.43 17.55 -1.18
CA LEU A 338 -3.31 16.92 -0.48
C LEU A 338 -2.43 16.10 -1.42
N ILE A 339 -3.03 15.44 -2.43
CA ILE A 339 -2.26 14.75 -3.48
C ILE A 339 -1.40 15.76 -4.25
N ILE A 340 -1.94 16.92 -4.62
CA ILE A 340 -1.18 17.98 -5.28
C ILE A 340 -0.08 18.52 -4.36
N THR A 341 -0.38 18.81 -3.09
CA THR A 341 0.61 19.32 -2.13
C THR A 341 1.77 18.35 -1.96
N GLN A 342 1.50 17.05 -1.79
CA GLN A 342 2.54 16.04 -1.71
C GLN A 342 3.35 15.92 -3.01
N SER A 343 2.69 16.03 -4.16
CA SER A 343 3.35 16.03 -5.47
C SER A 343 4.29 17.24 -5.64
N LEU A 344 3.87 18.41 -5.19
CA LEU A 344 4.72 19.63 -5.20
C LEU A 344 5.93 19.46 -4.27
N ILE A 345 5.76 18.84 -3.09
CA ILE A 345 6.87 18.51 -2.21
C ILE A 345 7.80 17.49 -2.89
N GLY A 346 7.26 16.48 -3.57
CA GLY A 346 8.02 15.47 -4.31
C GLY A 346 8.79 16.03 -5.53
N LEU A 347 8.35 17.15 -6.10
CA LEU A 347 9.10 17.84 -7.14
C LEU A 347 10.42 18.43 -6.64
N ILE A 348 10.49 18.87 -5.38
CA ILE A 348 11.70 19.49 -4.80
C ILE A 348 12.90 18.54 -4.91
N PRO A 349 12.87 17.32 -4.35
CA PRO A 349 13.99 16.39 -4.49
C PRO A 349 14.25 15.98 -5.95
N ALA A 350 13.20 15.81 -6.76
CA ALA A 350 13.36 15.43 -8.16
C ALA A 350 14.12 16.52 -8.95
N ILE A 351 13.79 17.80 -8.76
CA ILE A 351 14.48 18.93 -9.39
C ILE A 351 15.92 19.03 -8.85
N THR A 352 16.09 19.02 -7.53
CA THR A 352 17.40 19.15 -6.90
C THR A 352 18.37 18.07 -7.37
N MET A 353 17.92 16.83 -7.38
CA MET A 353 18.74 15.69 -7.82
C MET A 353 18.99 15.70 -9.33
N THR A 354 18.01 16.11 -10.13
CA THR A 354 18.21 16.27 -11.58
C THR A 354 19.30 17.32 -11.87
N LEU A 355 19.29 18.45 -11.15
CA LEU A 355 20.33 19.49 -11.28
C LEU A 355 21.67 18.98 -10.77
N TRP A 356 21.71 18.29 -9.61
CA TRP A 356 22.93 17.73 -9.05
C TRP A 356 23.56 16.70 -9.98
N THR A 357 22.78 15.81 -10.56
CA THR A 357 23.28 14.76 -11.49
C THR A 357 23.76 15.34 -12.82
N SER A 358 23.19 16.46 -13.26
CA SER A 358 23.60 17.14 -14.49
C SER A 358 24.87 17.98 -14.29
N ASN A 359 25.00 18.66 -13.16
CA ASN A 359 26.10 19.54 -12.83
C ASN A 359 26.57 19.34 -11.38
N PRO A 360 27.34 18.28 -11.08
CA PRO A 360 27.77 17.96 -9.71
C PRO A 360 28.67 19.02 -9.06
N SER A 361 29.35 19.83 -9.86
CA SER A 361 30.21 20.91 -9.39
C SER A 361 29.42 22.16 -8.94
N SER A 362 28.20 22.36 -9.45
CA SER A 362 27.40 23.55 -9.17
C SER A 362 26.47 23.38 -7.94
N VAL A 363 26.11 22.15 -7.62
CA VAL A 363 25.20 21.83 -6.52
C VAL A 363 25.94 21.05 -5.45
N PRO A 364 25.97 21.51 -4.20
CA PRO A 364 26.70 20.82 -3.13
C PRO A 364 26.07 19.47 -2.79
N VAL A 365 26.89 18.50 -2.39
CA VAL A 365 26.42 17.14 -1.99
C VAL A 365 25.42 17.20 -0.82
N SER A 366 25.52 18.25 0.04
CA SER A 366 24.54 18.48 1.12
C SER A 366 23.11 18.67 0.60
N ALA A 367 22.94 19.28 -0.59
CA ALA A 367 21.63 19.40 -1.23
C ALA A 367 21.09 18.03 -1.68
N ALA A 368 21.95 17.12 -2.12
CA ALA A 368 21.55 15.75 -2.43
C ALA A 368 21.08 14.98 -1.18
N TYR A 369 21.76 15.11 -0.04
CA TYR A 369 21.27 14.55 1.22
C TYR A 369 19.91 15.12 1.61
N ALA A 370 19.75 16.45 1.56
CA ALA A 370 18.47 17.09 1.84
C ALA A 370 17.37 16.60 0.91
N ALA A 371 17.66 16.43 -0.37
CA ALA A 371 16.72 15.90 -1.35
C ALA A 371 16.25 14.48 -0.99
N TYR A 372 17.16 13.58 -0.59
CA TYR A 372 16.77 12.25 -0.13
C TYR A 372 15.86 12.31 1.10
N PHE A 373 16.15 13.12 2.11
CA PHE A 373 15.29 13.28 3.30
C PHE A 373 13.94 13.91 2.96
N ILE A 374 13.90 14.91 2.07
CA ILE A 374 12.64 15.52 1.63
C ILE A 374 11.77 14.52 0.87
N SER A 375 12.35 13.57 0.13
CA SER A 375 11.57 12.57 -0.61
C SER A 375 10.68 11.72 0.30
N TYR A 376 11.06 11.49 1.56
CA TYR A 376 10.25 10.77 2.54
C TYR A 376 8.96 11.50 2.96
N LEU A 377 8.89 12.84 2.80
CA LEU A 377 7.69 13.63 3.14
C LEU A 377 6.52 13.35 2.18
N SER A 378 6.80 12.93 0.96
CA SER A 378 5.79 12.63 -0.06
C SER A 378 5.21 11.22 0.03
N LEU A 379 5.71 10.38 0.92
CA LEU A 379 5.19 9.02 1.14
C LEU A 379 3.83 9.10 1.85
N GLY A 380 2.78 8.60 1.23
CA GLY A 380 1.41 8.68 1.77
C GLY A 380 0.38 9.10 0.72
N THR A 381 0.81 9.41 -0.50
CA THR A 381 -0.09 9.80 -1.59
C THR A 381 -0.96 8.62 -2.05
N ALA A 382 -0.41 7.41 -2.09
CA ALA A 382 -1.12 6.22 -2.56
C ALA A 382 -2.40 5.89 -1.75
N PRO A 383 -2.40 5.90 -0.40
CA PRO A 383 -3.61 5.76 0.39
C PRO A 383 -4.65 6.83 0.12
N LEU A 384 -4.24 8.06 -0.17
CA LEU A 384 -5.16 9.15 -0.50
C LEU A 384 -5.87 8.93 -1.84
N ILE A 385 -5.19 8.35 -2.83
CA ILE A 385 -5.78 7.98 -4.13
C ILE A 385 -6.92 6.96 -3.93
N PHE A 386 -6.68 5.91 -3.14
CA PHE A 386 -7.70 4.89 -2.87
C PHE A 386 -8.83 5.40 -1.96
N SER A 387 -8.52 6.30 -1.03
CA SER A 387 -9.54 7.00 -0.27
C SER A 387 -10.43 7.86 -1.17
N TRP A 388 -9.83 8.57 -2.13
CA TRP A 388 -10.58 9.34 -3.12
C TRP A 388 -11.40 8.45 -4.05
N LEU A 389 -10.86 7.30 -4.49
CA LEU A 389 -11.62 6.30 -5.26
C LEU A 389 -12.90 5.88 -4.54
N SER A 390 -12.85 5.68 -3.23
CA SER A 390 -14.05 5.32 -2.45
C SER A 390 -15.11 6.41 -2.44
N GLU A 391 -14.71 7.67 -2.58
CA GLU A 391 -15.61 8.82 -2.72
C GLU A 391 -16.13 8.97 -4.17
N LEU A 392 -15.33 8.57 -5.17
CA LEU A 392 -15.71 8.65 -6.58
C LEU A 392 -16.77 7.62 -6.97
N ILE A 393 -16.65 6.39 -6.44
CA ILE A 393 -17.53 5.26 -6.77
C ILE A 393 -18.04 4.62 -5.46
N PRO A 394 -18.91 5.30 -4.69
CA PRO A 394 -19.44 4.75 -3.43
C PRO A 394 -20.37 3.56 -3.64
N GLN A 395 -21.07 3.51 -4.79
CA GLN A 395 -22.15 2.57 -5.10
C GLN A 395 -21.67 1.18 -5.55
N ASP A 396 -20.40 1.04 -6.00
CA ASP A 396 -19.90 -0.21 -6.56
C ASP A 396 -18.65 -0.71 -5.80
N PRO A 397 -18.84 -1.42 -4.67
CA PRO A 397 -17.72 -1.97 -3.90
C PRO A 397 -16.93 -3.04 -4.67
N GLU A 398 -17.58 -3.75 -5.60
CA GLU A 398 -16.96 -4.77 -6.45
C GLU A 398 -15.95 -4.12 -7.41
N ALA A 399 -16.38 -3.07 -8.12
CA ALA A 399 -15.50 -2.30 -8.99
C ALA A 399 -14.34 -1.65 -8.23
N ARG A 400 -14.60 -1.08 -7.03
CA ARG A 400 -13.52 -0.51 -6.19
C ARG A 400 -12.45 -1.54 -5.84
N SER A 401 -12.86 -2.73 -5.41
CA SER A 401 -11.92 -3.81 -5.05
C SER A 401 -11.08 -4.24 -6.26
N LEU A 402 -11.72 -4.36 -7.43
CA LEU A 402 -11.02 -4.70 -8.68
C LEU A 402 -10.05 -3.60 -9.12
N ILE A 403 -10.43 -2.33 -8.99
CA ILE A 403 -9.56 -1.18 -9.33
C ILE A 403 -8.34 -1.16 -8.43
N VAL A 404 -8.50 -1.35 -7.11
CA VAL A 404 -7.38 -1.43 -6.17
C VAL A 404 -6.46 -2.59 -6.52
N GLY A 405 -7.03 -3.80 -6.71
CA GLY A 405 -6.25 -5.00 -7.05
C GLY A 405 -5.48 -4.84 -8.36
N THR A 406 -6.14 -4.32 -9.41
CA THR A 406 -5.50 -4.07 -10.71
C THR A 406 -4.42 -3.00 -10.64
N SER A 407 -4.63 -1.94 -9.84
CA SER A 407 -3.62 -0.88 -9.65
C SER A 407 -2.36 -1.43 -8.98
N VAL A 408 -2.51 -2.26 -7.94
CA VAL A 408 -1.38 -2.87 -7.24
C VAL A 408 -0.67 -3.90 -8.12
N ALA A 409 -1.41 -4.76 -8.83
CA ALA A 409 -0.84 -5.71 -9.77
C ALA A 409 -0.08 -5.00 -10.90
N GLY A 410 -0.67 -3.93 -11.45
CA GLY A 410 -0.04 -3.08 -12.46
C GLY A 410 1.25 -2.43 -11.97
N TYR A 411 1.29 -1.98 -10.72
CA TYR A 411 2.52 -1.47 -10.10
C TYR A 411 3.64 -2.53 -10.10
N TYR A 412 3.38 -3.75 -9.63
CA TYR A 412 4.40 -4.81 -9.64
C TYR A 412 4.81 -5.22 -11.06
N ALA A 413 3.87 -5.26 -12.00
CA ALA A 413 4.15 -5.54 -13.41
C ALA A 413 5.08 -4.50 -14.04
N VAL A 414 4.83 -3.21 -13.78
CA VAL A 414 5.71 -2.12 -14.25
C VAL A 414 7.04 -2.12 -13.50
N SER A 415 7.04 -2.31 -12.19
CA SER A 415 8.26 -2.37 -11.37
C SER A 415 9.20 -3.52 -11.76
N ALA A 416 8.66 -4.59 -12.34
CA ALA A 416 9.45 -5.74 -12.76
C ALA A 416 10.53 -5.40 -13.81
N TRP A 417 10.27 -4.43 -14.67
CA TRP A 417 11.22 -4.03 -15.73
C TRP A 417 11.73 -2.59 -15.57
N SER A 418 10.92 -1.70 -15.00
CA SER A 418 11.25 -0.27 -14.92
C SER A 418 12.44 0.03 -14.03
N GLY A 419 12.64 -0.73 -12.94
CA GLY A 419 13.77 -0.54 -12.04
C GLY A 419 15.13 -0.65 -12.72
N ILE A 420 15.27 -1.54 -13.71
CA ILE A 420 16.50 -1.72 -14.48
C ILE A 420 16.77 -0.51 -15.39
N LEU A 421 15.72 0.06 -15.98
CA LEU A 421 15.82 1.15 -16.95
C LEU A 421 15.89 2.53 -16.28
N ILE A 422 15.13 2.70 -15.20
CA ILE A 422 14.99 4.01 -14.54
C ILE A 422 16.07 4.19 -13.46
N TRP A 423 16.33 3.13 -12.69
CA TRP A 423 17.24 3.17 -11.54
C TRP A 423 18.32 2.10 -11.59
N PRO A 424 19.15 2.04 -12.65
CA PRO A 424 20.18 1.02 -12.75
C PRO A 424 21.21 1.17 -11.63
N ALA A 425 21.45 0.08 -10.87
CA ALA A 425 22.40 0.10 -9.74
C ALA A 425 23.83 0.48 -10.14
N SER A 426 24.18 0.25 -11.41
CA SER A 426 25.48 0.61 -11.99
C SER A 426 25.68 2.12 -12.12
N GLU A 427 24.63 2.93 -12.13
CA GLU A 427 24.71 4.40 -12.28
C GLU A 427 24.82 5.15 -10.93
N ALA A 428 24.88 4.43 -9.81
CA ALA A 428 25.08 5.07 -8.52
C ALA A 428 26.39 5.90 -8.51
N PRO A 429 26.37 7.11 -7.94
CA PRO A 429 25.31 7.80 -7.20
C PRO A 429 24.36 8.66 -8.04
N TYR A 430 24.59 8.78 -9.35
CA TYR A 430 23.98 9.83 -10.16
C TYR A 430 22.53 9.52 -10.59
N TYR A 431 22.20 8.29 -11.02
CA TYR A 431 20.85 7.89 -11.46
C TYR A 431 20.16 8.93 -12.37
N ARG A 432 20.83 9.34 -13.45
CA ARG A 432 20.33 10.43 -14.30
C ARG A 432 18.91 10.20 -14.80
N CYS A 433 18.65 9.01 -15.38
CA CYS A 433 17.30 8.67 -15.84
C CYS A 433 16.27 8.60 -14.70
N GLY A 434 16.69 8.15 -13.52
CA GLY A 434 15.83 7.96 -12.36
C GLY A 434 15.17 9.26 -11.90
N TRP A 435 15.98 10.27 -11.63
CA TRP A 435 15.47 11.55 -11.12
C TRP A 435 14.70 12.34 -12.17
N GLN A 436 15.09 12.29 -13.45
CA GLN A 436 14.36 12.91 -14.55
C GLN A 436 13.00 12.25 -14.76
N THR A 437 12.96 10.92 -14.67
CA THR A 437 11.69 10.17 -14.73
C THR A 437 10.80 10.50 -13.54
N ALA A 438 11.34 10.56 -12.30
CA ALA A 438 10.59 10.96 -11.12
C ALA A 438 9.99 12.36 -11.26
N LEU A 439 10.77 13.31 -11.80
CA LEU A 439 10.31 14.67 -12.10
C LEU A 439 9.12 14.65 -13.08
N SER A 440 9.26 13.94 -14.19
CA SER A 440 8.22 13.84 -15.22
C SER A 440 6.96 13.18 -14.66
N LEU A 441 7.11 12.11 -13.88
CA LEU A 441 5.98 11.41 -13.27
C LEU A 441 5.24 12.27 -12.24
N TRP A 442 5.93 13.07 -11.42
CA TRP A 442 5.26 14.00 -10.52
C TRP A 442 4.42 15.04 -11.27
N LEU A 443 4.91 15.58 -12.40
CA LEU A 443 4.12 16.48 -13.25
C LEU A 443 2.89 15.77 -13.83
N VAL A 444 3.05 14.52 -14.26
CA VAL A 444 1.92 13.69 -14.73
C VAL A 444 0.89 13.48 -13.61
N VAL A 445 1.33 13.16 -12.39
CA VAL A 445 0.44 12.98 -11.22
C VAL A 445 -0.37 14.25 -10.95
N ILE A 446 0.27 15.42 -10.97
CA ILE A 446 -0.41 16.72 -10.79
C ILE A 446 -1.45 16.92 -11.90
N ALA A 447 -1.07 16.76 -13.17
CA ALA A 447 -1.96 16.91 -14.29
C ALA A 447 -3.16 15.97 -14.23
N MET A 448 -2.93 14.67 -13.97
CA MET A 448 -3.98 13.67 -13.82
C MET A 448 -4.90 13.98 -12.63
N THR A 449 -4.36 14.45 -11.51
CA THR A 449 -5.15 14.84 -10.34
C THR A 449 -6.08 16.00 -10.67
N CYS A 450 -5.59 17.02 -11.39
CA CYS A 450 -6.40 18.15 -11.84
C CYS A 450 -7.50 17.70 -12.82
N VAL A 451 -7.17 16.84 -13.80
CA VAL A 451 -8.15 16.28 -14.74
C VAL A 451 -9.23 15.47 -14.00
N LEU A 452 -8.82 14.59 -13.09
CA LEU A 452 -9.75 13.79 -12.30
C LEU A 452 -10.69 14.67 -11.47
N ARG A 453 -10.15 15.74 -10.86
CA ARG A 453 -10.96 16.70 -10.11
C ARG A 453 -11.96 17.43 -11.01
N PHE A 454 -11.54 17.84 -12.20
CA PHE A 454 -12.43 18.47 -13.18
C PHE A 454 -13.56 17.52 -13.57
N VAL A 455 -13.25 16.27 -13.89
CA VAL A 455 -14.23 15.23 -14.23
C VAL A 455 -15.16 14.94 -13.04
N ASP A 456 -14.62 14.86 -11.83
CA ASP A 456 -15.41 14.63 -10.62
C ASP A 456 -16.46 15.74 -10.42
N VAL A 457 -16.05 17.01 -10.48
CA VAL A 457 -16.95 18.14 -10.26
C VAL A 457 -17.99 18.27 -11.37
N ARG A 458 -17.58 18.06 -12.63
CA ARG A 458 -18.42 18.31 -13.79
C ARG A 458 -19.40 17.18 -14.07
N TYR A 459 -18.97 15.92 -13.86
CA TYR A 459 -19.72 14.74 -14.32
C TYR A 459 -20.13 13.77 -13.22
N LEU A 460 -19.25 13.51 -12.24
CA LEU A 460 -19.51 12.46 -11.25
C LEU A 460 -20.31 12.99 -10.05
N MET A 461 -19.99 14.16 -9.57
CA MET A 461 -20.66 14.76 -8.39
C MET A 461 -22.15 15.03 -8.65
N PRO A 462 -22.60 15.55 -9.79
CA PRO A 462 -24.02 15.67 -10.10
C PRO A 462 -24.75 14.32 -10.10
N LYS A 463 -24.18 13.28 -10.70
CA LYS A 463 -24.78 11.93 -10.72
C LYS A 463 -24.89 11.33 -9.31
N ARG A 464 -23.89 11.53 -8.46
CA ARG A 464 -23.95 11.06 -7.06
C ARG A 464 -25.03 11.76 -6.26
N LYS A 465 -25.23 13.07 -6.45
CA LYS A 465 -26.28 13.83 -5.78
C LYS A 465 -27.67 13.36 -6.18
N LEU A 466 -27.89 13.10 -7.47
CA LEU A 466 -29.14 12.54 -7.98
C LEU A 466 -29.44 11.17 -7.37
N PHE A 467 -28.47 10.29 -7.38
CA PHE A 467 -28.62 8.95 -6.77
C PHE A 467 -28.96 8.99 -5.29
N VAL A 468 -28.28 9.85 -4.51
CA VAL A 468 -28.58 10.01 -3.08
C VAL A 468 -30.01 10.57 -2.89
N ALA A 469 -30.45 11.50 -3.73
CA ALA A 469 -31.81 12.03 -3.69
C ALA A 469 -32.86 10.93 -4.00
N GLU A 470 -32.59 10.09 -5.00
CA GLU A 470 -33.47 8.96 -5.35
C GLU A 470 -33.57 7.92 -4.23
N VAL A 471 -32.44 7.58 -3.59
CA VAL A 471 -32.43 6.64 -2.46
C VAL A 471 -33.20 7.20 -1.27
N LEU A 472 -32.95 8.46 -0.90
CA LEU A 472 -33.66 9.10 0.23
C LEU A 472 -35.16 9.22 -0.04
N HIS A 473 -35.56 9.52 -1.28
CA HIS A 473 -36.96 9.56 -1.65
C HIS A 473 -37.60 8.17 -1.60
N GLY A 474 -36.89 7.15 -2.10
CA GLY A 474 -37.35 5.75 -2.06
C GLY A 474 -37.47 5.20 -0.63
N ASP A 475 -36.59 5.59 0.27
CA ASP A 475 -36.67 5.21 1.68
C ASP A 475 -37.85 5.93 2.41
N ALA A 476 -38.02 7.21 2.13
CA ALA A 476 -39.17 7.97 2.67
C ALA A 476 -40.54 7.41 2.22
N VAL A 477 -40.63 6.93 0.99
CA VAL A 477 -41.83 6.23 0.47
C VAL A 477 -42.02 4.88 1.16
N ARG A 478 -40.94 4.14 1.45
CA ARG A 478 -41.00 2.84 2.15
C ARG A 478 -41.36 3.00 3.63
N GLU A 479 -40.91 4.06 4.27
CA GLU A 479 -41.22 4.36 5.66
C GLU A 479 -42.61 4.99 5.85
N GLY A 480 -43.35 5.28 4.75
CA GLY A 480 -44.69 5.85 4.79
C GLY A 480 -44.76 7.35 5.11
N GLU A 481 -43.62 8.05 5.10
CA GLU A 481 -43.53 9.49 5.33
C GLU A 481 -44.02 10.31 4.11
N ILE A 482 -43.92 9.71 2.89
CA ILE A 482 -44.38 10.32 1.63
C ILE A 482 -45.23 9.30 0.87
N ALA A 483 -46.44 9.67 0.46
CA ALA A 483 -47.26 8.81 -0.40
C ALA A 483 -46.57 8.60 -1.76
N PRO A 484 -46.60 7.39 -2.36
CA PRO A 484 -46.05 7.16 -3.68
C PRO A 484 -46.75 8.11 -4.68
N GLU A 485 -45.97 8.89 -5.40
CA GLU A 485 -46.48 9.71 -6.52
C GLU A 485 -47.16 8.75 -7.50
N HIS A 486 -48.45 8.89 -7.67
CA HIS A 486 -49.17 8.22 -8.75
C HIS A 486 -48.65 8.80 -10.05
N ASP A 487 -48.08 7.97 -10.87
CA ASP A 487 -47.72 8.23 -12.28
C ASP A 487 -49.00 8.63 -13.03
N ASP A 488 -49.32 9.90 -12.99
CA ASP A 488 -50.33 10.50 -13.85
C ASP A 488 -49.59 10.93 -15.13
N ASP A 489 -49.70 10.09 -16.15
CA ASP A 489 -49.05 10.13 -17.46
C ASP A 489 -49.30 11.43 -18.28
N ARG A 490 -49.43 12.62 -17.62
CA ARG A 490 -49.86 13.84 -18.35
C ARG A 490 -48.95 15.05 -18.31
N ASP A 491 -47.70 14.98 -17.80
CA ASP A 491 -46.86 16.18 -17.81
C ASP A 491 -45.36 15.95 -18.16
N VAL A 492 -45.06 14.93 -18.95
CA VAL A 492 -43.66 14.74 -19.46
C VAL A 492 -43.34 15.66 -20.63
N ASP A 493 -44.32 16.31 -21.23
CA ASP A 493 -44.09 17.15 -22.44
C ASP A 493 -43.73 18.63 -22.15
N SER A 494 -43.88 19.12 -20.93
CA SER A 494 -43.54 20.51 -20.61
C SER A 494 -42.09 20.81 -20.27
N LEU A 495 -41.27 19.78 -20.06
CA LEU A 495 -39.84 19.92 -19.73
C LEU A 495 -38.90 19.64 -20.95
N LYS A 496 -39.44 19.32 -22.11
CA LYS A 496 -38.66 19.08 -23.33
C LYS A 496 -38.24 20.35 -24.09
N GLY A 497 -38.48 21.50 -23.55
CA GLY A 497 -38.29 22.78 -24.21
C GLY A 497 -37.11 23.62 -23.74
N LYS A 498 -36.05 23.07 -23.16
CA LYS A 498 -34.77 23.79 -22.99
C LYS A 498 -33.60 22.92 -23.34
N ASP A 499 -33.00 23.24 -24.46
CA ASP A 499 -31.82 22.66 -25.06
C ASP A 499 -30.73 22.20 -24.07
N VAL A 500 -30.60 20.90 -23.92
CA VAL A 500 -29.28 20.28 -23.70
C VAL A 500 -29.26 19.02 -24.57
N GLY A 501 -28.77 19.17 -25.80
CA GLY A 501 -28.45 18.06 -26.67
C GLY A 501 -27.38 17.18 -26.05
N VAL A 502 -27.79 16.02 -25.52
CA VAL A 502 -26.89 14.94 -25.23
C VAL A 502 -27.44 13.69 -25.89
N ALA A 503 -26.81 13.33 -26.96
CA ALA A 503 -27.03 12.07 -27.64
C ALA A 503 -26.76 10.90 -26.63
N VAL A 504 -27.82 10.16 -26.31
CA VAL A 504 -27.70 8.86 -25.67
C VAL A 504 -27.37 7.87 -26.77
N SER A 505 -26.08 7.55 -26.98
CA SER A 505 -25.69 6.34 -27.67
C SER A 505 -25.55 5.22 -26.66
N ARG A 506 -26.34 4.17 -26.84
CA ARG A 506 -26.20 2.86 -26.23
C ARG A 506 -24.79 2.33 -26.53
N VAL A 507 -23.96 2.11 -25.51
CA VAL A 507 -23.04 0.97 -25.42
C VAL A 507 -22.87 0.62 -23.94
#